data_a01ba5a885b27d610dfdf2539e848e31
#
_entry.id   a01ba5a885b27d610dfdf2539e848e31
#
_cell.length_a   1.000
_cell.length_b   1.000
_cell.length_c   1.000
_cell.angle_alpha   90.00
_cell.angle_beta   90.00
_cell.angle_gamma   90.00
#
_symmetry.space_group_name_H-M   'P 1'
#
loop_
_entity.id
_entity.type
_entity.pdbx_description
1 polymer ?
#
loop_
_entity_poly.entity_id
_entity_poly.type
_entity_poly.pdbx_seq_one_letter_code
_entity_poly.pdbx_strand_id
1 'polypeptide(L)'
;ETKVVTDYRTPFVTYGYLATQRLDYGTYGGLSAGFRTDFSSAFGAASTPQTFPRGDAYLRVSELGIFKNSAISTTVEDFKLRAAYGEAGIQPRPFDRYITLNTGVIGAGNAFYFPLTQSNPNLNVEISKELEIGTDIGLNLGKSSPWLNSVNFSGSYWKRSTDNAIFNVDAAPSSGVGTVK
;
A
#
# COMPACT_ATOMS: atom_id res chain seq x y z
N GLU A 1 17.85 35.93 -27.82
CA GLU A 1 16.87 35.09 -27.10
C GLU A 1 17.18 35.14 -25.62
N THR A 2 16.31 35.72 -24.83
CA THR A 2 16.45 35.71 -23.34
C THR A 2 15.85 34.42 -22.80
N LYS A 3 16.69 33.52 -22.30
CA LYS A 3 16.22 32.32 -21.57
C LYS A 3 15.81 32.74 -20.16
N VAL A 4 14.52 32.64 -19.86
CA VAL A 4 14.04 32.77 -18.48
C VAL A 4 14.14 31.42 -17.81
N VAL A 5 14.95 31.34 -16.77
CA VAL A 5 15.06 30.15 -15.90
C VAL A 5 14.22 30.44 -14.66
N THR A 6 13.17 29.67 -14.45
CA THR A 6 12.33 29.74 -13.24
C THR A 6 12.68 28.56 -12.33
N ASP A 7 13.09 28.81 -11.08
CA ASP A 7 13.21 27.80 -10.05
C ASP A 7 11.91 27.78 -9.23
N TYR A 8 11.29 26.61 -9.13
CA TYR A 8 10.07 26.41 -8.36
C TYR A 8 10.28 25.37 -7.29
N ARG A 9 10.02 25.71 -6.03
CA ARG A 9 10.14 24.81 -4.89
C ARG A 9 8.80 24.64 -4.21
N THR A 10 8.38 23.39 -4.03
CA THR A 10 7.17 23.05 -3.28
C THR A 10 7.57 22.29 -2.03
N PRO A 11 7.88 22.99 -0.93
CA PRO A 11 8.24 22.32 0.30
C PRO A 11 7.01 21.67 0.93
N PHE A 12 7.17 20.43 1.41
CA PHE A 12 6.18 19.80 2.28
C PHE A 12 6.90 18.98 3.36
N VAL A 13 6.22 18.77 4.48
CA VAL A 13 6.77 18.03 5.62
C VAL A 13 5.89 16.82 5.88
N THR A 14 6.54 15.67 6.04
CA THR A 14 5.90 14.44 6.50
C THR A 14 6.66 13.89 7.69
N TYR A 15 5.94 13.36 8.65
CA TYR A 15 6.50 12.59 9.74
C TYR A 15 5.48 11.54 10.20
N GLY A 16 5.95 10.54 10.91
CA GLY A 16 5.06 9.49 11.38
C GLY A 16 5.73 8.66 12.46
N TYR A 17 4.95 7.81 13.08
CA TYR A 17 5.44 6.80 14.00
C TYR A 17 4.88 5.43 13.64
N LEU A 18 5.63 4.41 14.01
CA LEU A 18 5.35 3.02 13.74
C LEU A 18 5.50 2.25 15.04
N ALA A 19 4.53 1.38 15.33
CA ALA A 19 4.64 0.38 16.38
C ALA A 19 4.33 -0.99 15.82
N THR A 20 5.11 -2.00 16.23
CA THR A 20 4.89 -3.40 15.83
C THR A 20 5.26 -4.29 17.01
N GLN A 21 4.39 -5.24 17.31
CA GLN A 21 4.63 -6.31 18.26
C GLN A 21 4.61 -7.64 17.54
N ARG A 22 5.59 -8.51 17.83
CA ARG A 22 5.66 -9.87 17.34
C ARG A 22 5.68 -10.84 18.52
N LEU A 23 4.93 -11.92 18.38
CA LEU A 23 4.88 -13.03 19.32
C LEU A 23 5.11 -14.32 18.53
N ASP A 24 6.13 -15.08 18.91
CA ASP A 24 6.41 -16.38 18.33
C ASP A 24 6.24 -17.45 19.43
N TYR A 25 5.54 -18.52 19.11
CA TYR A 25 5.31 -19.64 20.01
C TYR A 25 6.15 -20.84 19.56
N GLY A 26 7.34 -20.96 20.12
CA GLY A 26 8.30 -22.03 19.79
C GLY A 26 8.55 -22.09 18.28
N THR A 27 8.47 -23.31 17.74
CA THR A 27 8.58 -23.60 16.30
C THR A 27 7.22 -23.67 15.61
N TYR A 28 6.13 -23.59 16.36
CA TYR A 28 4.77 -23.86 15.87
C TYR A 28 4.21 -22.73 15.02
N GLY A 29 4.45 -21.48 15.41
CA GLY A 29 3.88 -20.35 14.70
C GLY A 29 4.18 -19.01 15.34
N GLY A 30 3.72 -17.97 14.71
CA GLY A 30 3.86 -16.60 15.20
C GLY A 30 2.77 -15.69 14.69
N LEU A 31 2.60 -14.61 15.40
CA LEU A 31 1.65 -13.53 15.12
C LEU A 31 2.38 -12.21 15.24
N SER A 32 2.17 -11.31 14.29
CA SER A 32 2.63 -9.94 14.37
C SER A 32 1.46 -9.00 14.13
N ALA A 33 1.40 -7.93 14.91
CA ALA A 33 0.43 -6.85 14.73
C ALA A 33 1.11 -5.51 14.94
N GLY A 34 0.68 -4.51 14.18
CA GLY A 34 1.24 -3.17 14.28
C GLY A 34 0.43 -2.16 13.50
N PHE A 35 0.87 -0.93 13.58
CA PHE A 35 0.29 0.17 12.82
C PHE A 35 1.35 1.22 12.51
N ARG A 36 1.11 2.01 11.49
CA ARG A 36 1.84 3.22 11.16
C ARG A 36 0.87 4.39 11.12
N THR A 37 1.21 5.48 11.78
CA THR A 37 0.45 6.73 11.72
C THR A 37 1.31 7.79 11.05
N ASP A 38 0.81 8.35 9.97
CA ASP A 38 1.49 9.36 9.15
C ASP A 38 0.80 10.71 9.29
N PHE A 39 1.62 11.75 9.37
CA PHE A 39 1.25 13.16 9.35
C PHE A 39 1.87 13.81 8.12
N SER A 40 1.12 14.61 7.41
CA SER A 40 1.62 15.32 6.24
C SER A 40 0.99 16.69 6.11
N SER A 41 1.80 17.69 5.79
CA SER A 41 1.30 19.01 5.44
C SER A 41 0.48 19.02 4.13
N ALA A 42 0.63 17.99 3.30
CA ALA A 42 -0.17 17.81 2.08
C ALA A 42 -1.63 17.43 2.36
N PHE A 43 -1.94 16.94 3.57
CA PHE A 43 -3.33 16.63 3.95
C PHE A 43 -4.19 17.89 4.21
N GLY A 44 -3.58 19.08 4.27
CA GLY A 44 -4.26 20.35 4.54
C GLY A 44 -4.34 20.71 6.03
N ALA A 45 -4.71 21.94 6.33
CA ALA A 45 -4.70 22.48 7.69
C ALA A 45 -5.65 21.78 8.70
N ALA A 46 -6.66 21.07 8.21
CA ALA A 46 -7.62 20.32 9.02
C ALA A 46 -7.38 18.80 8.97
N SER A 47 -6.21 18.36 8.50
CA SER A 47 -5.97 16.96 8.28
C SER A 47 -5.78 16.18 9.57
N THR A 48 -6.57 15.13 9.71
CA THR A 48 -6.36 14.11 10.74
C THR A 48 -5.18 13.22 10.35
N PRO A 49 -4.37 12.76 11.31
CA PRO A 49 -3.36 11.74 11.04
C PRO A 49 -4.01 10.49 10.45
N GLN A 50 -3.33 9.87 9.49
CA GLN A 50 -3.80 8.64 8.85
C GLN A 50 -3.09 7.45 9.47
N THR A 51 -3.87 6.47 9.94
CA THR A 51 -3.33 5.28 10.58
C THR A 51 -3.59 4.06 9.70
N PHE A 52 -2.53 3.30 9.45
CA PHE A 52 -2.51 2.12 8.59
C PHE A 52 -2.17 0.90 9.44
N PRO A 53 -3.16 0.04 9.76
CA PRO A 53 -2.92 -1.21 10.47
C PRO A 53 -2.23 -2.22 9.57
N ARG A 54 -1.48 -3.13 10.20
CA ARG A 54 -0.88 -4.28 9.56
C ARG A 54 -0.79 -5.44 10.53
N GLY A 55 -0.80 -6.66 10.01
CA GLY A 55 -0.59 -7.85 10.80
C GLY A 55 -0.27 -9.04 9.92
N ASP A 56 0.46 -9.98 10.48
CA ASP A 56 0.74 -11.26 9.84
C ASP A 56 0.71 -12.39 10.85
N ALA A 57 0.39 -13.57 10.36
CA ALA A 57 0.42 -14.78 11.15
C ALA A 57 0.97 -15.93 10.29
N TYR A 58 1.68 -16.85 10.94
CA TYR A 58 2.06 -18.10 10.31
C TYR A 58 1.89 -19.27 11.28
N LEU A 59 1.60 -20.44 10.72
CA LEU A 59 1.46 -21.70 11.45
C LEU A 59 2.25 -22.77 10.70
N ARG A 60 3.18 -23.41 11.38
CA ARG A 60 3.87 -24.61 10.90
C ARG A 60 3.07 -25.84 11.28
N VAL A 61 2.25 -26.30 10.36
CA VAL A 61 1.40 -27.48 10.57
C VAL A 61 2.25 -28.73 10.75
N SER A 62 3.40 -28.81 10.07
CA SER A 62 4.37 -29.90 10.19
C SER A 62 4.90 -30.08 11.62
N GLU A 63 4.91 -29.02 12.44
CA GLU A 63 5.36 -29.09 13.82
C GLU A 63 4.29 -29.60 14.80
N LEU A 64 3.02 -29.62 14.39
CA LEU A 64 1.92 -30.08 15.25
C LEU A 64 2.00 -31.60 15.48
N GLY A 65 1.74 -32.02 16.70
CA GLY A 65 1.80 -33.43 17.07
C GLY A 65 0.89 -34.35 16.25
N ILE A 66 -0.29 -33.86 15.88
CA ILE A 66 -1.23 -34.56 14.98
C ILE A 66 -0.59 -34.84 13.62
N PHE A 67 0.17 -33.88 13.07
CA PHE A 67 0.84 -34.04 11.80
C PHE A 67 2.05 -34.97 11.92
N LYS A 68 2.88 -34.77 12.92
CA LYS A 68 4.09 -35.62 13.20
C LYS A 68 3.78 -37.10 13.36
N ASN A 69 2.61 -37.41 13.90
CA ASN A 69 2.16 -38.80 14.11
C ASN A 69 1.43 -39.39 12.88
N SER A 70 1.28 -38.66 11.80
CA SER A 70 0.63 -39.13 10.59
C SER A 70 1.61 -39.77 9.61
N ALA A 71 1.14 -40.70 8.78
CA ALA A 71 1.94 -41.31 7.73
C ALA A 71 2.47 -40.28 6.68
N ILE A 72 1.82 -39.14 6.57
CA ILE A 72 2.16 -38.05 5.63
C ILE A 72 3.48 -37.36 6.06
N SER A 73 3.82 -37.34 7.35
CA SER A 73 5.03 -36.72 7.88
C SER A 73 6.34 -37.35 7.36
N THR A 74 6.28 -38.54 6.81
CA THR A 74 7.45 -39.21 6.19
C THR A 74 7.80 -38.62 4.83
N THR A 75 6.85 -37.99 4.14
CA THR A 75 7.01 -37.41 2.81
C THR A 75 6.95 -35.88 2.84
N VAL A 76 6.08 -35.31 3.69
CA VAL A 76 5.98 -33.86 3.85
C VAL A 76 6.85 -33.45 5.02
N GLU A 77 7.97 -32.80 4.73
CA GLU A 77 8.95 -32.36 5.72
C GLU A 77 8.57 -31.01 6.34
N ASP A 78 8.07 -30.09 5.52
CA ASP A 78 7.59 -28.79 5.98
C ASP A 78 6.21 -28.50 5.40
N PHE A 79 5.31 -28.03 6.25
CA PHE A 79 4.01 -27.52 5.85
C PHE A 79 3.68 -26.29 6.69
N LYS A 80 3.72 -25.14 6.04
CA LYS A 80 3.50 -23.83 6.66
C LYS A 80 2.34 -23.12 5.98
N LEU A 81 1.43 -22.61 6.79
CA LEU A 81 0.38 -21.68 6.39
C LEU A 81 0.78 -20.28 6.83
N ARG A 82 0.49 -19.28 6.00
CA ARG A 82 0.73 -17.87 6.29
C ARG A 82 -0.43 -17.01 5.84
N ALA A 83 -0.68 -15.95 6.59
CA ALA A 83 -1.64 -14.92 6.24
C ALA A 83 -1.07 -13.55 6.62
N ALA A 84 -1.31 -12.55 5.80
CA ALA A 84 -0.91 -11.18 6.06
C ALA A 84 -2.01 -10.21 5.62
N TYR A 85 -2.17 -9.16 6.41
CA TYR A 85 -3.02 -8.02 6.07
C TYR A 85 -2.25 -6.73 6.29
N GLY A 86 -2.40 -5.78 5.39
CA GLY A 86 -1.79 -4.47 5.53
C GLY A 86 -2.54 -3.38 4.79
N GLU A 87 -2.45 -2.18 5.33
CA GLU A 87 -2.93 -0.97 4.69
C GLU A 87 -1.76 -0.03 4.42
N ALA A 88 -1.84 0.68 3.30
CA ALA A 88 -0.88 1.71 2.91
C ALA A 88 -1.62 2.89 2.28
N GLY A 89 -1.25 4.11 2.68
CA GLY A 89 -1.79 5.33 2.15
C GLY A 89 -0.89 5.96 1.10
N ILE A 90 -1.51 6.49 0.04
CA ILE A 90 -0.86 7.35 -0.93
C ILE A 90 -1.32 8.79 -0.66
N GLN A 91 -0.37 9.65 -0.39
CA GLN A 91 -0.64 11.04 -0.09
C GLN A 91 -0.99 11.81 -1.37
N PRO A 92 -1.98 12.72 -1.35
CA PRO A 92 -2.19 13.67 -2.43
C PRO A 92 -0.92 14.54 -2.59
N ARG A 93 -0.75 15.10 -3.77
CA ARG A 93 0.34 16.06 -3.99
C ARG A 93 0.12 17.33 -3.17
N PRO A 94 1.18 18.04 -2.80
CA PRO A 94 1.05 19.37 -2.23
C PRO A 94 0.16 20.24 -3.09
N PHE A 95 -0.77 20.95 -2.47
CA PHE A 95 -1.76 21.85 -3.13
C PHE A 95 -2.90 21.17 -3.92
N ASP A 96 -2.94 19.84 -4.07
CA ASP A 96 -4.04 19.15 -4.76
C ASP A 96 -5.43 19.44 -4.15
N ARG A 97 -5.47 19.83 -2.89
CA ARG A 97 -6.70 20.22 -2.17
C ARG A 97 -7.01 21.72 -2.22
N TYR A 98 -6.08 22.54 -2.71
CA TYR A 98 -6.26 23.97 -2.73
C TYR A 98 -6.65 24.46 -4.12
N ILE A 99 -7.70 25.25 -4.21
CA ILE A 99 -8.07 25.91 -5.45
C ILE A 99 -7.00 26.95 -5.75
N THR A 100 -6.33 26.79 -6.87
CA THR A 100 -5.29 27.69 -7.35
C THR A 100 -5.74 28.38 -8.62
N LEU A 101 -5.21 29.56 -8.87
CA LEU A 101 -5.37 30.29 -10.13
C LEU A 101 -4.02 30.44 -10.80
N ASN A 102 -4.00 30.23 -12.10
CA ASN A 102 -2.86 30.57 -12.93
C ASN A 102 -2.90 32.05 -13.31
N THR A 103 -1.74 32.63 -13.53
CA THR A 103 -1.61 33.98 -14.07
C THR A 103 -1.25 33.93 -15.57
N GLY A 104 -1.82 34.80 -16.36
CA GLY A 104 -1.49 34.92 -17.77
C GLY A 104 -1.75 36.33 -18.27
N VAL A 105 -1.41 36.59 -19.53
CA VAL A 105 -1.62 37.85 -20.16
C VAL A 105 -2.74 37.71 -21.19
N ILE A 106 -3.76 38.56 -21.09
CA ILE A 106 -4.83 38.69 -22.09
C ILE A 106 -4.78 40.12 -22.66
N GLY A 107 -4.41 40.22 -23.92
CA GLY A 107 -4.14 41.53 -24.54
C GLY A 107 -2.95 42.23 -23.87
N ALA A 108 -3.15 43.44 -23.36
CA ALA A 108 -2.14 44.23 -22.67
C ALA A 108 -2.22 44.11 -21.12
N GLY A 109 -3.12 43.27 -20.59
CA GLY A 109 -3.37 43.14 -19.14
C GLY A 109 -3.06 41.74 -18.58
N ASN A 110 -2.77 41.68 -17.28
CA ASN A 110 -2.65 40.45 -16.56
C ASN A 110 -4.04 39.91 -16.22
N ALA A 111 -4.21 38.59 -16.35
CA ALA A 111 -5.44 37.90 -16.03
C ALA A 111 -5.17 36.69 -15.13
N PHE A 112 -6.17 36.34 -14.31
CA PHE A 112 -6.20 35.10 -13.56
C PHE A 112 -7.17 34.12 -14.24
N TYR A 113 -6.79 32.87 -14.33
CA TYR A 113 -7.64 31.82 -14.89
C TYR A 113 -7.48 30.50 -14.15
N PHE A 114 -8.50 29.65 -14.20
CA PHE A 114 -8.45 28.34 -13.62
C PHE A 114 -7.49 27.42 -14.39
N PRO A 115 -6.70 26.56 -13.70
CA PRO A 115 -5.92 25.54 -14.38
C PRO A 115 -6.85 24.54 -15.09
N LEU A 116 -6.32 23.87 -16.14
CA LEU A 116 -7.07 22.85 -16.87
C LEU A 116 -7.55 21.71 -15.97
N THR A 117 -6.74 21.33 -14.98
CA THR A 117 -7.12 20.37 -13.93
C THR A 117 -7.39 21.12 -12.65
N GLN A 118 -8.63 21.08 -12.20
CA GLN A 118 -9.03 21.75 -10.97
C GLN A 118 -8.80 20.84 -9.77
N SER A 119 -8.30 21.44 -8.68
CA SER A 119 -8.11 20.77 -7.40
C SER A 119 -9.45 20.54 -6.70
N ASN A 120 -9.52 19.46 -5.91
CA ASN A 120 -10.70 19.11 -5.13
C ASN A 120 -10.43 19.30 -3.63
N PRO A 121 -11.08 20.28 -2.97
CA PRO A 121 -10.91 20.49 -1.53
C PRO A 121 -11.31 19.28 -0.66
N ASN A 122 -12.19 18.43 -1.17
CA ASN A 122 -12.68 17.23 -0.48
C ASN A 122 -11.84 15.98 -0.76
N LEU A 123 -10.68 16.13 -1.38
CA LEU A 123 -9.79 15.02 -1.70
C LEU A 123 -9.34 14.29 -0.42
N ASN A 124 -9.56 13.00 -0.35
CA ASN A 124 -9.12 12.15 0.74
C ASN A 124 -7.80 11.44 0.39
N VAL A 125 -7.17 10.86 1.40
CA VAL A 125 -6.00 9.98 1.21
C VAL A 125 -6.46 8.71 0.52
N GLU A 126 -5.76 8.31 -0.52
CA GLU A 126 -5.97 7.02 -1.17
C GLU A 126 -5.43 5.92 -0.27
N ILE A 127 -6.24 4.91 0.07
CA ILE A 127 -5.85 3.81 0.96
C ILE A 127 -5.93 2.50 0.18
N SER A 128 -4.78 1.86 0.03
CA SER A 128 -4.67 0.51 -0.51
C SER A 128 -4.66 -0.52 0.62
N LYS A 129 -5.56 -1.48 0.56
CA LYS A 129 -5.72 -2.58 1.53
C LYS A 129 -5.39 -3.89 0.83
N GLU A 130 -4.53 -4.70 1.42
CA GLU A 130 -4.12 -5.97 0.86
C GLU A 130 -4.25 -7.10 1.88
N LEU A 131 -4.86 -8.20 1.44
CA LEU A 131 -4.91 -9.46 2.16
C LEU A 131 -4.16 -10.51 1.33
N GLU A 132 -3.20 -11.19 1.95
CA GLU A 132 -2.49 -12.32 1.37
C GLU A 132 -2.68 -13.56 2.25
N ILE A 133 -2.94 -14.72 1.62
CA ILE A 133 -2.96 -16.03 2.25
C ILE A 133 -2.07 -16.94 1.43
N GLY A 134 -1.15 -17.65 2.07
CA GLY A 134 -0.19 -18.49 1.39
C GLY A 134 0.09 -19.79 2.12
N THR A 135 0.70 -20.71 1.38
CA THR A 135 1.17 -21.99 1.90
C THR A 135 2.53 -22.32 1.31
N ASP A 136 3.38 -22.88 2.14
CA ASP A 136 4.68 -23.41 1.76
C ASP A 136 4.71 -24.89 2.13
N ILE A 137 5.05 -25.77 1.19
CA ILE A 137 5.08 -27.23 1.34
C ILE A 137 6.43 -27.73 0.86
N GLY A 138 7.17 -28.40 1.75
CA GLY A 138 8.40 -29.09 1.47
C GLY A 138 8.18 -30.61 1.46
N LEU A 139 8.50 -31.26 0.35
CA LEU A 139 8.43 -32.71 0.18
C LEU A 139 9.82 -33.31 0.21
N ASN A 140 10.02 -34.36 1.00
CA ASN A 140 11.23 -35.18 0.98
C ASN A 140 10.96 -36.46 0.18
N LEU A 141 11.53 -36.55 -1.01
CA LEU A 141 11.39 -37.66 -1.95
C LEU A 141 12.64 -38.55 -1.99
N GLY A 142 13.68 -38.22 -1.21
CA GLY A 142 14.97 -38.92 -1.25
C GLY A 142 14.91 -40.39 -0.92
N LYS A 143 13.85 -40.86 -0.21
CA LYS A 143 13.59 -42.27 0.03
C LYS A 143 13.01 -43.01 -1.19
N SER A 144 12.39 -42.30 -2.09
CA SER A 144 11.67 -42.84 -3.26
C SER A 144 12.37 -42.62 -4.59
N SER A 145 13.33 -41.68 -4.66
CA SER A 145 14.02 -41.34 -5.89
C SER A 145 15.48 -40.92 -5.65
N PRO A 146 16.46 -41.58 -6.29
CA PRO A 146 17.87 -41.27 -6.09
C PRO A 146 18.32 -39.94 -6.72
N TRP A 147 17.55 -39.39 -7.66
CA TRP A 147 17.90 -38.16 -8.39
C TRP A 147 17.07 -36.93 -7.96
N LEU A 148 15.95 -37.15 -7.24
CA LEU A 148 15.07 -36.06 -6.77
C LEU A 148 14.88 -36.19 -5.27
N ASN A 149 15.67 -35.46 -4.50
CA ASN A 149 15.67 -35.54 -3.04
C ASN A 149 14.57 -34.69 -2.38
N SER A 150 14.32 -33.47 -2.90
CA SER A 150 13.32 -32.58 -2.33
C SER A 150 12.62 -31.77 -3.39
N VAL A 151 11.36 -31.44 -3.12
CA VAL A 151 10.54 -30.52 -3.91
C VAL A 151 9.91 -29.52 -2.96
N ASN A 152 10.05 -28.24 -3.25
CA ASN A 152 9.40 -27.17 -2.49
C ASN A 152 8.37 -26.51 -3.36
N PHE A 153 7.17 -26.37 -2.82
CA PHE A 153 6.05 -25.66 -3.42
C PHE A 153 5.68 -24.48 -2.55
N SER A 154 5.54 -23.29 -3.15
CA SER A 154 5.04 -22.09 -2.48
C SER A 154 3.92 -21.49 -3.32
N GLY A 155 2.79 -21.23 -2.70
CA GLY A 155 1.64 -20.63 -3.34
C GLY A 155 1.03 -19.53 -2.50
N SER A 156 0.58 -18.45 -3.13
CA SER A 156 -0.11 -17.34 -2.48
C SER A 156 -1.35 -16.94 -3.26
N TYR A 157 -2.39 -16.63 -2.54
CA TYR A 157 -3.54 -15.89 -3.03
C TYR A 157 -3.53 -14.50 -2.37
N TRP A 158 -3.70 -13.46 -3.17
CA TRP A 158 -3.79 -12.10 -2.66
C TRP A 158 -4.97 -11.35 -3.27
N LYS A 159 -5.51 -10.42 -2.48
CA LYS A 159 -6.57 -9.51 -2.90
C LYS A 159 -6.21 -8.11 -2.43
N ARG A 160 -6.20 -7.16 -3.38
CA ARG A 160 -6.00 -5.74 -3.09
C ARG A 160 -7.27 -4.96 -3.44
N SER A 161 -7.62 -4.01 -2.58
CA SER A 161 -8.65 -3.00 -2.86
C SER A 161 -8.09 -1.62 -2.54
N THR A 162 -8.55 -0.63 -3.27
CA THR A 162 -8.13 0.76 -3.08
C THR A 162 -9.37 1.61 -2.83
N ASP A 163 -9.39 2.29 -1.69
CA ASP A 163 -10.44 3.24 -1.34
C ASP A 163 -9.95 4.66 -1.66
N ASN A 164 -10.87 5.53 -2.07
CA ASN A 164 -10.59 6.93 -2.43
C ASN A 164 -9.48 7.08 -3.49
N ALA A 165 -9.47 6.20 -4.49
CA ALA A 165 -8.50 6.28 -5.57
C ALA A 165 -8.54 7.67 -6.25
N ILE A 166 -7.38 8.29 -6.38
CA ILE A 166 -7.25 9.64 -6.91
C ILE A 166 -7.01 9.57 -8.41
N PHE A 167 -7.98 10.03 -9.19
CA PHE A 167 -7.86 10.12 -10.66
C PHE A 167 -8.57 11.36 -11.18
N ASN A 168 -8.16 11.79 -12.37
CA ASN A 168 -8.80 12.92 -13.04
C ASN A 168 -10.09 12.48 -13.72
N VAL A 169 -11.16 13.23 -13.51
CA VAL A 169 -12.46 13.03 -14.16
C VAL A 169 -12.71 14.20 -15.11
N ASP A 170 -13.14 13.90 -16.32
CA ASP A 170 -13.49 14.93 -17.29
C ASP A 170 -14.66 15.78 -16.78
N ALA A 171 -14.48 17.07 -16.81
CA ALA A 171 -15.52 18.03 -16.41
C ALA A 171 -16.43 18.38 -17.59
N ALA A 172 -17.67 18.80 -17.31
CA ALA A 172 -18.55 19.28 -18.35
C ALA A 172 -17.94 20.52 -19.06
N PRO A 173 -17.99 20.63 -20.39
CA PRO A 173 -17.42 21.78 -21.12
C PRO A 173 -17.91 23.15 -20.63
N SER A 174 -19.13 23.20 -20.10
CA SER A 174 -19.72 24.42 -19.53
C SER A 174 -19.10 24.85 -18.20
N SER A 175 -18.29 24.01 -17.55
CA SER A 175 -17.62 24.35 -16.31
C SER A 175 -16.41 25.26 -16.49
N GLY A 176 -15.88 25.38 -17.72
CA GLY A 176 -14.68 26.16 -18.03
C GLY A 176 -13.36 25.48 -17.58
N VAL A 177 -13.41 24.23 -17.08
CA VAL A 177 -12.22 23.43 -16.74
C VAL A 177 -12.24 22.12 -17.52
N GLY A 178 -11.07 21.54 -17.78
CA GLY A 178 -10.97 20.28 -18.53
C GLY A 178 -11.24 19.07 -17.65
N THR A 179 -10.61 19.01 -16.49
CA THR A 179 -10.70 17.87 -15.57
C THR A 179 -10.78 18.33 -14.11
N VAL A 180 -11.33 17.48 -13.25
CA VAL A 180 -11.37 17.64 -11.80
C VAL A 180 -10.77 16.37 -11.16
N LYS A 181 -10.00 16.55 -10.08
CA LYS A 181 -9.46 15.43 -9.26
C LYS A 181 -10.47 14.89 -8.28
#